data_32aa89deca8bd75e246f651af5c88c5d
#
_entry.id   32aa89deca8bd75e246f651af5c88c5d
#
_cell.length_a   1.000
_cell.length_b   1.000
_cell.length_c   1.000
_cell.angle_alpha   90.00
_cell.angle_beta   90.00
_cell.angle_gamma   90.00
#
_symmetry.space_group_name_H-M   'P 1'
#
loop_
_entity.id
_entity.type
_entity.pdbx_description
1 polymer ?
#
loop_
_entity_poly.entity_id
_entity_poly.type
_entity_poly.pdbx_seq_one_letter_code
_entity_poly.pdbx_strand_id
1 'polypeptide(L)'
;MRRRIVITGMGVVTPLGTTIQEMFQNLIAGKSGIGAITRFNAKTFPTTFAAEIKNFDLAKYVKDASPWKDCGVNSCFAAAAAQQALEDAGLLDNAKVDRTRFGVYLGSGEGIQDFNNMVSMVARAYDSQTRSLDCVKFAGEGLKHFHGGREAEQELHTTPAHLAQYFCLEGPNFNCLTACAASSQAIGEALEMIRHGDADMMLTGGSHSMIHPFGVSGFNLLTALSTFKGDPTKSSKPFDLNRDGFVLGEGSGMLVIEELEHAKKRGAKIHAELTGYCSTADAFRVTDSHPEGRGAIACIAGAIKDSGVSIEDIGYINAHGTSTQVNDRVETLGIKKVFGDRAYKTPVSSIKSMMGHLIAAAGAVELITCVEAMRTGILPPTTNYETPDPECDLDYIPNKAREHKA
;
A
#
# COMPACT_ATOMS: atom_id res chain seq x y z
N MET A 1 12.37 -29.26 -7.23
CA MET A 1 12.95 -27.90 -7.14
C MET A 1 11.82 -26.94 -6.74
N ARG A 2 12.10 -25.94 -5.93
CA ARG A 2 11.14 -24.88 -5.61
C ARG A 2 10.84 -24.06 -6.87
N ARG A 3 9.57 -23.78 -7.15
CA ARG A 3 9.18 -22.93 -8.30
C ARG A 3 9.73 -21.51 -8.07
N ARG A 4 10.32 -20.92 -9.11
CA ARG A 4 10.80 -19.53 -9.12
C ARG A 4 9.68 -18.62 -9.58
N ILE A 5 9.53 -17.49 -8.92
CA ILE A 5 8.43 -16.57 -9.17
C ILE A 5 8.98 -15.23 -9.68
N VAL A 6 8.39 -14.73 -10.75
CA VAL A 6 8.81 -13.50 -11.41
C VAL A 6 7.67 -12.50 -11.52
N ILE A 7 8.01 -11.23 -11.55
CA ILE A 7 7.09 -10.13 -11.80
C ILE A 7 7.07 -9.89 -13.31
N THR A 8 5.90 -10.05 -13.92
CA THR A 8 5.70 -9.90 -15.36
C THR A 8 4.87 -8.70 -15.76
N GLY A 9 4.21 -8.05 -14.80
CA GLY A 9 3.49 -6.81 -15.03
C GLY A 9 3.32 -6.00 -13.76
N MET A 10 3.25 -4.69 -13.90
CA MET A 10 3.12 -3.74 -12.80
C MET A 10 2.21 -2.58 -13.19
N GLY A 11 1.48 -2.03 -12.20
CA GLY A 11 0.65 -0.84 -12.38
C GLY A 11 0.46 -0.09 -11.09
N VAL A 12 0.30 1.23 -11.16
CA VAL A 12 0.14 2.08 -9.98
C VAL A 12 -0.88 3.21 -10.21
N VAL A 13 -1.51 3.61 -9.11
CA VAL A 13 -2.26 4.85 -8.99
C VAL A 13 -1.88 5.47 -7.64
N THR A 14 -1.16 6.59 -7.65
CA THR A 14 -0.59 7.21 -6.44
C THR A 14 -0.72 8.74 -6.46
N PRO A 15 -0.54 9.43 -5.31
CA PRO A 15 -0.52 10.89 -5.27
C PRO A 15 0.63 11.53 -6.07
N LEU A 16 1.65 10.77 -6.44
CA LEU A 16 2.79 11.23 -7.23
C LEU A 16 2.68 10.92 -8.72
N GLY A 17 1.65 10.23 -9.13
CA GLY A 17 1.40 9.88 -10.51
C GLY A 17 0.55 8.63 -10.64
N THR A 18 -0.13 8.54 -11.76
CA THR A 18 -1.05 7.46 -12.08
C THR A 18 -0.47 6.45 -13.08
N THR A 19 0.83 6.58 -13.37
CA THR A 19 1.66 5.62 -14.10
C THR A 19 2.97 5.41 -13.35
N ILE A 20 3.63 4.26 -13.55
CA ILE A 20 4.91 3.95 -12.92
C ILE A 20 5.96 4.99 -13.30
N GLN A 21 6.01 5.38 -14.56
CA GLN A 21 6.99 6.35 -15.04
C GLN A 21 6.81 7.72 -14.37
N GLU A 22 5.58 8.23 -14.29
CA GLU A 22 5.28 9.51 -13.65
C GLU A 22 5.59 9.46 -12.16
N MET A 23 5.11 8.43 -11.46
CA MET A 23 5.39 8.22 -10.04
C MET A 23 6.88 8.21 -9.77
N PHE A 24 7.66 7.39 -10.49
CA PHE A 24 9.08 7.24 -10.23
C PHE A 24 9.87 8.51 -10.56
N GLN A 25 9.54 9.21 -11.65
CA GLN A 25 10.15 10.51 -11.97
C GLN A 25 9.89 11.56 -10.88
N ASN A 26 8.68 11.60 -10.33
CA ASN A 26 8.36 12.51 -9.23
C ASN A 26 9.04 12.11 -7.92
N LEU A 27 9.21 10.81 -7.65
CA LEU A 27 9.98 10.30 -6.50
C LEU A 27 11.45 10.73 -6.57
N ILE A 28 12.14 10.48 -7.68
CA ILE A 28 13.55 10.86 -7.82
C ILE A 28 13.77 12.39 -7.86
N ALA A 29 12.75 13.14 -8.27
CA ALA A 29 12.75 14.59 -8.21
C ALA A 29 12.47 15.15 -6.80
N GLY A 30 12.17 14.31 -5.81
CA GLY A 30 11.85 14.73 -4.46
C GLY A 30 10.55 15.51 -4.33
N LYS A 31 9.59 15.31 -5.26
CA LYS A 31 8.31 16.01 -5.23
C LYS A 31 7.40 15.44 -4.15
N SER A 32 6.60 16.29 -3.52
CA SER A 32 5.60 15.87 -2.54
C SER A 32 4.20 15.85 -3.15
N GLY A 33 3.45 14.76 -2.91
CA GLY A 33 2.02 14.64 -3.19
C GLY A 33 1.15 15.06 -1.99
N ILE A 34 1.77 15.48 -0.88
CA ILE A 34 1.07 15.88 0.35
C ILE A 34 0.57 17.31 0.21
N GLY A 35 -0.67 17.56 0.60
CA GLY A 35 -1.28 18.88 0.56
C GLY A 35 -2.49 18.97 1.50
N ALA A 36 -3.16 20.11 1.51
CA ALA A 36 -4.39 20.26 2.28
C ALA A 36 -5.47 19.26 1.80
N ILE A 37 -6.22 18.69 2.75
CA ILE A 37 -7.36 17.83 2.44
C ILE A 37 -8.42 18.67 1.69
N THR A 38 -8.87 18.15 0.55
CA THR A 38 -9.87 18.81 -0.31
C THR A 38 -11.19 18.06 -0.41
N ARG A 39 -11.22 16.77 -0.06
CA ARG A 39 -12.40 15.90 -0.15
C ARG A 39 -13.50 16.25 0.86
N PHE A 40 -13.13 16.89 1.97
CA PHE A 40 -14.06 17.37 3.00
C PHE A 40 -13.47 18.55 3.76
N ASN A 41 -14.29 19.25 4.56
CA ASN A 41 -13.82 20.35 5.39
C ASN A 41 -13.07 19.83 6.63
N ALA A 42 -11.75 19.77 6.56
CA ALA A 42 -10.89 19.29 7.62
C ALA A 42 -10.45 20.35 8.64
N LYS A 43 -10.96 21.60 8.57
CA LYS A 43 -10.49 22.73 9.39
C LYS A 43 -10.60 22.50 10.92
N THR A 44 -11.54 21.65 11.34
CA THR A 44 -11.75 21.31 12.75
C THR A 44 -10.99 20.07 13.21
N PHE A 45 -10.27 19.40 12.32
CA PHE A 45 -9.49 18.21 12.62
C PHE A 45 -8.08 18.59 13.12
N PRO A 46 -7.47 17.79 14.00
CA PRO A 46 -6.06 17.95 14.35
C PRO A 46 -5.12 17.91 13.15
N THR A 47 -5.38 16.98 12.20
CA THR A 47 -4.68 16.82 10.93
C THR A 47 -5.54 17.38 9.80
N THR A 48 -4.99 18.31 9.02
CA THR A 48 -5.69 19.01 7.92
C THR A 48 -5.12 18.75 6.55
N PHE A 49 -4.20 17.81 6.44
CA PHE A 49 -3.47 17.48 5.22
C PHE A 49 -3.41 15.96 5.00
N ALA A 50 -3.25 15.57 3.76
CA ALA A 50 -3.12 14.19 3.30
C ALA A 50 -2.47 14.14 1.91
N ALA A 51 -2.10 12.98 1.45
CA ALA A 51 -1.66 12.75 0.07
C ALA A 51 -2.83 12.18 -0.75
N GLU A 52 -3.60 13.07 -1.35
CA GLU A 52 -4.77 12.75 -2.17
C GLU A 52 -4.41 12.51 -3.64
N ILE A 53 -5.05 11.54 -4.27
CA ILE A 53 -5.04 11.42 -5.74
C ILE A 53 -6.04 12.41 -6.31
N LYS A 54 -5.54 13.36 -7.11
CA LYS A 54 -6.33 14.45 -7.68
C LYS A 54 -6.75 14.12 -9.10
N ASN A 55 -7.97 14.58 -9.48
CA ASN A 55 -8.49 14.48 -10.85
C ASN A 55 -8.51 13.05 -11.42
N PHE A 56 -8.69 12.04 -10.57
CA PHE A 56 -8.79 10.66 -10.99
C PHE A 56 -10.10 10.42 -11.74
N ASP A 57 -9.97 9.76 -12.88
CA ASP A 57 -11.10 9.35 -13.71
C ASP A 57 -10.82 7.94 -14.25
N LEU A 58 -11.55 6.96 -13.73
CA LEU A 58 -11.36 5.54 -14.06
C LEU A 58 -11.57 5.25 -15.56
N ALA A 59 -12.47 6.02 -16.23
CA ALA A 59 -12.74 5.83 -17.65
C ALA A 59 -11.52 6.08 -18.59
N LYS A 60 -10.46 6.68 -18.06
CA LYS A 60 -9.19 6.84 -18.78
C LYS A 60 -8.31 5.57 -18.75
N TYR A 61 -8.62 4.63 -17.89
CA TYR A 61 -7.79 3.43 -17.66
C TYR A 61 -8.47 2.15 -18.12
N VAL A 62 -9.78 2.02 -17.88
CA VAL A 62 -10.52 0.80 -18.20
C VAL A 62 -11.42 1.03 -19.41
N LYS A 63 -11.66 -0.04 -20.18
CA LYS A 63 -12.48 0.01 -21.39
C LYS A 63 -13.95 0.33 -21.11
N ASP A 64 -14.47 -0.17 -19.99
CA ASP A 64 -15.82 0.10 -19.51
C ASP A 64 -15.78 0.38 -18.01
N ALA A 65 -16.09 1.62 -17.64
CA ALA A 65 -16.15 2.07 -16.25
C ALA A 65 -17.55 1.87 -15.62
N SER A 66 -18.55 1.43 -16.38
CA SER A 66 -19.93 1.31 -15.89
C SER A 66 -20.11 0.33 -14.73
N PRO A 67 -19.41 -0.84 -14.69
CA PRO A 67 -19.49 -1.77 -13.55
C PRO A 67 -18.98 -1.19 -12.22
N TRP A 68 -18.16 -0.14 -12.28
CA TRP A 68 -17.48 0.47 -11.13
C TRP A 68 -18.22 1.68 -10.55
N LYS A 69 -19.40 2.03 -11.10
CA LYS A 69 -20.13 3.26 -10.77
C LYS A 69 -20.47 3.40 -9.28
N ASP A 70 -20.82 2.30 -8.64
CA ASP A 70 -21.21 2.28 -7.23
C ASP A 70 -20.11 1.69 -6.31
N CYS A 71 -18.94 1.36 -6.87
CA CYS A 71 -17.81 0.85 -6.13
C CYS A 71 -17.07 1.95 -5.35
N GLY A 72 -16.40 1.55 -4.28
CA GLY A 72 -15.51 2.43 -3.52
C GLY A 72 -14.35 2.94 -4.37
N VAL A 73 -13.84 4.14 -4.06
CA VAL A 73 -12.72 4.74 -4.81
C VAL A 73 -11.46 3.88 -4.74
N ASN A 74 -11.24 3.15 -3.64
CA ASN A 74 -10.17 2.15 -3.52
C ASN A 74 -10.30 1.05 -4.57
N SER A 75 -11.51 0.52 -4.83
CA SER A 75 -11.77 -0.45 -5.89
C SER A 75 -11.50 0.13 -7.28
N CYS A 76 -11.84 1.41 -7.48
CA CYS A 76 -11.52 2.11 -8.73
C CYS A 76 -10.00 2.30 -8.93
N PHE A 77 -9.25 2.61 -7.87
CA PHE A 77 -7.77 2.67 -7.94
C PHE A 77 -7.18 1.29 -8.24
N ALA A 78 -7.73 0.24 -7.60
CA ALA A 78 -7.33 -1.14 -7.88
C ALA A 78 -7.57 -1.52 -9.34
N ALA A 79 -8.72 -1.20 -9.92
CA ALA A 79 -9.06 -1.47 -11.30
C ALA A 79 -8.09 -0.79 -12.28
N ALA A 80 -7.80 0.49 -12.06
CA ALA A 80 -6.87 1.24 -12.92
C ALA A 80 -5.43 0.71 -12.84
N ALA A 81 -4.95 0.36 -11.64
CA ALA A 81 -3.63 -0.23 -11.46
C ALA A 81 -3.57 -1.67 -12.01
N ALA A 82 -4.62 -2.47 -11.83
CA ALA A 82 -4.72 -3.82 -12.38
C ALA A 82 -4.73 -3.82 -13.91
N GLN A 83 -5.48 -2.90 -14.53
CA GLN A 83 -5.48 -2.71 -15.97
C GLN A 83 -4.05 -2.49 -16.51
N GLN A 84 -3.30 -1.56 -15.91
CA GLN A 84 -1.91 -1.29 -16.26
C GLN A 84 -1.02 -2.52 -16.09
N ALA A 85 -1.15 -3.24 -14.97
CA ALA A 85 -0.35 -4.43 -14.69
C ALA A 85 -0.62 -5.55 -15.70
N LEU A 86 -1.88 -5.75 -16.08
CA LEU A 86 -2.27 -6.75 -17.09
C LEU A 86 -1.85 -6.35 -18.49
N GLU A 87 -1.88 -5.06 -18.83
CA GLU A 87 -1.34 -4.53 -20.11
C GLU A 87 0.16 -4.75 -20.20
N ASP A 88 0.92 -4.36 -19.17
CA ASP A 88 2.37 -4.54 -19.13
C ASP A 88 2.77 -6.02 -19.20
N ALA A 89 1.96 -6.91 -18.62
CA ALA A 89 2.13 -8.36 -18.72
C ALA A 89 1.69 -8.97 -20.06
N GLY A 90 0.99 -8.21 -20.92
CA GLY A 90 0.43 -8.73 -22.20
C GLY A 90 -0.69 -9.75 -22.00
N LEU A 91 -1.59 -9.53 -21.02
CA LEU A 91 -2.57 -10.53 -20.59
C LEU A 91 -4.05 -10.13 -20.82
N LEU A 92 -4.34 -8.91 -21.21
CA LEU A 92 -5.74 -8.46 -21.37
C LEU A 92 -6.50 -9.28 -22.42
N ASP A 93 -5.92 -9.48 -23.59
CA ASP A 93 -6.55 -10.18 -24.73
C ASP A 93 -5.86 -11.52 -25.04
N ASN A 94 -5.14 -12.13 -24.06
CA ASN A 94 -4.40 -13.34 -24.28
C ASN A 94 -5.26 -14.59 -24.07
N ALA A 95 -5.85 -15.11 -25.15
CA ALA A 95 -6.67 -16.32 -25.15
C ALA A 95 -5.92 -17.63 -24.83
N LYS A 96 -4.57 -17.60 -24.76
CA LYS A 96 -3.76 -18.79 -24.48
C LYS A 96 -3.51 -19.01 -22.98
N VAL A 97 -3.91 -18.06 -22.14
CA VAL A 97 -3.74 -18.15 -20.69
C VAL A 97 -4.90 -18.93 -20.08
N ASP A 98 -4.59 -19.94 -19.28
CA ASP A 98 -5.59 -20.66 -18.50
C ASP A 98 -6.07 -19.78 -17.33
N ARG A 99 -7.26 -19.23 -17.48
CA ARG A 99 -7.88 -18.33 -16.50
C ARG A 99 -8.18 -19.02 -15.16
N THR A 100 -8.39 -20.34 -15.17
CA THR A 100 -8.61 -21.12 -13.94
C THR A 100 -7.35 -21.29 -13.09
N ARG A 101 -6.19 -21.00 -13.67
CA ARG A 101 -4.87 -20.99 -13.02
C ARG A 101 -4.35 -19.58 -12.74
N PHE A 102 -5.16 -18.55 -13.02
CA PHE A 102 -4.86 -17.15 -12.77
C PHE A 102 -5.77 -16.59 -11.68
N GLY A 103 -5.22 -16.43 -10.49
CA GLY A 103 -5.95 -15.97 -9.31
C GLY A 103 -5.74 -14.50 -8.95
N VAL A 104 -6.40 -14.09 -7.86
CA VAL A 104 -6.26 -12.77 -7.22
C VAL A 104 -5.96 -12.95 -5.74
N TYR A 105 -4.93 -12.29 -5.22
CA TYR A 105 -4.74 -12.13 -3.79
C TYR A 105 -4.42 -10.67 -3.49
N LEU A 106 -5.33 -9.98 -2.85
CA LEU A 106 -5.24 -8.53 -2.64
C LEU A 106 -5.10 -8.18 -1.16
N GLY A 107 -4.22 -7.23 -0.86
CA GLY A 107 -4.22 -6.50 0.40
C GLY A 107 -5.13 -5.27 0.28
N SER A 108 -6.23 -5.23 1.00
CA SER A 108 -7.07 -4.04 1.05
C SER A 108 -7.39 -3.66 2.49
N GLY A 109 -7.65 -2.38 2.69
CA GLY A 109 -8.22 -1.89 3.93
C GLY A 109 -9.73 -2.08 3.94
N GLU A 110 -10.38 -1.48 4.92
CA GLU A 110 -11.83 -1.39 5.00
C GLU A 110 -12.38 -0.74 3.73
N GLY A 111 -13.49 -1.22 3.26
CA GLY A 111 -14.23 -0.62 2.15
C GLY A 111 -14.80 0.76 2.54
N ILE A 112 -15.22 1.51 1.55
CA ILE A 112 -15.74 2.86 1.77
C ILE A 112 -17.21 2.80 2.16
N GLN A 113 -17.49 3.27 3.37
CA GLN A 113 -18.84 3.46 3.87
C GLN A 113 -19.55 4.60 3.12
N ASP A 114 -20.85 4.49 2.86
CA ASP A 114 -21.66 5.62 2.38
C ASP A 114 -21.85 6.64 3.52
N PHE A 115 -20.81 7.48 3.67
CA PHE A 115 -20.71 8.46 4.75
C PHE A 115 -21.91 9.40 4.83
N ASN A 116 -22.42 9.86 3.70
CA ASN A 116 -23.52 10.83 3.66
C ASN A 116 -24.83 10.20 4.17
N ASN A 117 -25.11 8.97 3.76
CA ASN A 117 -26.29 8.24 4.27
C ASN A 117 -26.14 7.93 5.75
N MET A 118 -24.98 7.43 6.20
CA MET A 118 -24.74 7.13 7.62
C MET A 118 -24.93 8.37 8.50
N VAL A 119 -24.33 9.49 8.15
CA VAL A 119 -24.47 10.75 8.92
C VAL A 119 -25.92 11.24 8.92
N SER A 120 -26.60 11.17 7.79
CA SER A 120 -28.01 11.56 7.70
C SER A 120 -28.90 10.70 8.61
N MET A 121 -28.68 9.39 8.64
CA MET A 121 -29.42 8.46 9.49
C MET A 121 -29.17 8.72 10.98
N VAL A 122 -27.90 8.92 11.37
CA VAL A 122 -27.52 9.28 12.73
C VAL A 122 -28.19 10.59 13.12
N ALA A 123 -28.13 11.63 12.29
CA ALA A 123 -28.71 12.93 12.57
C ALA A 123 -30.24 12.86 12.75
N ARG A 124 -30.94 12.05 11.95
CA ARG A 124 -32.38 11.86 12.04
C ARG A 124 -32.83 11.06 13.26
N ALA A 125 -32.01 10.12 13.71
CA ALA A 125 -32.30 9.24 14.83
C ALA A 125 -31.75 9.75 16.16
N TYR A 126 -30.94 10.81 16.15
CA TYR A 126 -30.35 11.41 17.35
C TYR A 126 -31.36 12.26 18.11
N ASP A 127 -31.51 12.00 19.39
CA ASP A 127 -32.29 12.83 20.32
C ASP A 127 -31.31 13.74 21.10
N SER A 128 -31.44 15.06 20.88
CA SER A 128 -30.59 16.06 21.54
C SER A 128 -30.88 16.26 22.99
N GLN A 129 -32.11 15.92 23.48
CA GLN A 129 -32.50 16.06 24.88
C GLN A 129 -31.89 14.93 25.71
N THR A 130 -32.01 13.69 25.24
CA THR A 130 -31.47 12.52 25.93
C THR A 130 -30.02 12.27 25.60
N ARG A 131 -29.46 12.93 24.56
CA ARG A 131 -28.12 12.72 23.99
C ARG A 131 -27.90 11.26 23.59
N SER A 132 -28.93 10.59 23.10
CA SER A 132 -28.90 9.18 22.71
C SER A 132 -29.38 8.98 21.28
N LEU A 133 -29.03 7.82 20.70
CA LEU A 133 -29.51 7.37 19.41
C LEU A 133 -30.73 6.47 19.60
N ASP A 134 -31.85 6.84 18.97
CA ASP A 134 -33.00 5.93 18.85
C ASP A 134 -32.68 4.84 17.81
N CYS A 135 -32.31 3.66 18.28
CA CYS A 135 -31.92 2.54 17.44
C CYS A 135 -33.05 2.04 16.52
N VAL A 136 -34.31 2.14 16.96
CA VAL A 136 -35.47 1.72 16.13
C VAL A 136 -35.64 2.69 14.97
N LYS A 137 -35.58 4.00 15.27
CA LYS A 137 -35.65 5.04 14.24
C LYS A 137 -34.47 4.96 13.29
N PHE A 138 -33.24 4.74 13.79
CA PHE A 138 -32.04 4.55 13.00
C PHE A 138 -32.20 3.37 12.03
N ALA A 139 -32.63 2.21 12.49
CA ALA A 139 -32.88 1.05 11.66
C ALA A 139 -33.97 1.31 10.61
N GLY A 140 -35.06 1.99 11.01
CA GLY A 140 -36.14 2.36 10.08
C GLY A 140 -35.68 3.34 8.97
N GLU A 141 -34.79 4.25 9.28
CA GLU A 141 -34.16 5.14 8.28
C GLU A 141 -33.18 4.33 7.37
N GLY A 142 -32.45 3.36 7.93
CA GLY A 142 -31.58 2.47 7.17
C GLY A 142 -32.31 1.69 6.08
N LEU A 143 -33.45 1.11 6.42
CA LEU A 143 -34.28 0.37 5.47
C LEU A 143 -34.80 1.24 4.29
N LYS A 144 -34.82 2.58 4.46
CA LYS A 144 -35.28 3.51 3.43
C LYS A 144 -34.15 4.06 2.57
N HIS A 145 -32.96 4.19 3.12
CA HIS A 145 -31.89 4.97 2.52
C HIS A 145 -30.65 4.16 2.15
N PHE A 146 -30.42 3.00 2.75
CA PHE A 146 -29.31 2.15 2.38
C PHE A 146 -29.50 1.52 1.00
N HIS A 147 -28.43 1.58 0.22
CA HIS A 147 -28.35 0.95 -1.07
C HIS A 147 -27.45 -0.28 -0.95
N GLY A 148 -28.04 -1.49 -1.08
CA GLY A 148 -27.33 -2.75 -0.80
C GLY A 148 -26.00 -2.92 -1.54
N GLY A 149 -25.92 -2.47 -2.79
CA GLY A 149 -24.64 -2.51 -3.54
C GLY A 149 -23.55 -1.63 -2.93
N ARG A 150 -23.90 -0.39 -2.50
CA ARG A 150 -22.91 0.50 -1.86
C ARG A 150 -22.51 0.03 -0.47
N GLU A 151 -23.45 -0.53 0.28
CA GLU A 151 -23.14 -1.09 1.61
C GLU A 151 -22.27 -2.34 1.51
N ALA A 152 -22.44 -3.15 0.45
CA ALA A 152 -21.56 -4.29 0.18
C ALA A 152 -20.09 -3.86 -0.06
N GLU A 153 -19.84 -2.63 -0.55
CA GLU A 153 -18.49 -2.13 -0.75
C GLU A 153 -17.67 -1.95 0.55
N GLN A 154 -18.30 -2.04 1.72
CA GLN A 154 -17.61 -2.08 3.00
C GLN A 154 -16.91 -3.44 3.24
N GLU A 155 -17.36 -4.50 2.56
CA GLU A 155 -16.81 -5.82 2.69
C GLU A 155 -15.46 -5.94 1.95
N LEU A 156 -14.47 -6.47 2.63
CA LEU A 156 -13.09 -6.53 2.14
C LEU A 156 -12.92 -7.34 0.86
N HIS A 157 -13.74 -8.35 0.68
CA HIS A 157 -13.69 -9.27 -0.46
C HIS A 157 -14.29 -8.69 -1.75
N THR A 158 -14.94 -7.53 -1.72
CA THR A 158 -15.58 -6.95 -2.90
C THR A 158 -14.55 -6.47 -3.93
N THR A 159 -13.49 -5.80 -3.50
CA THR A 159 -12.44 -5.33 -4.43
C THR A 159 -11.82 -6.48 -5.25
N PRO A 160 -11.29 -7.58 -4.65
CA PRO A 160 -10.78 -8.70 -5.45
C PRO A 160 -11.87 -9.41 -6.25
N ALA A 161 -13.13 -9.45 -5.77
CA ALA A 161 -14.24 -10.01 -6.54
C ALA A 161 -14.53 -9.20 -7.81
N HIS A 162 -14.57 -7.88 -7.71
CA HIS A 162 -14.72 -6.99 -8.88
C HIS A 162 -13.58 -7.18 -9.88
N LEU A 163 -12.32 -7.24 -9.41
CA LEU A 163 -11.18 -7.49 -10.28
C LEU A 163 -11.28 -8.83 -10.98
N ALA A 164 -11.62 -9.90 -10.26
CA ALA A 164 -11.77 -11.23 -10.81
C ALA A 164 -12.87 -11.28 -11.88
N GLN A 165 -14.02 -10.67 -11.60
CA GLN A 165 -15.14 -10.59 -12.56
C GLN A 165 -14.75 -9.79 -13.80
N TYR A 166 -14.18 -8.59 -13.63
CA TYR A 166 -13.89 -7.68 -14.73
C TYR A 166 -12.79 -8.21 -15.67
N PHE A 167 -11.75 -8.83 -15.12
CA PHE A 167 -10.62 -9.35 -15.86
C PHE A 167 -10.70 -10.87 -16.14
N CYS A 168 -11.80 -11.51 -15.78
CA CYS A 168 -12.03 -12.95 -15.96
C CYS A 168 -10.90 -13.78 -15.32
N LEU A 169 -10.59 -13.55 -14.04
CA LEU A 169 -9.61 -14.29 -13.27
C LEU A 169 -10.32 -15.38 -12.46
N GLU A 170 -10.21 -16.64 -12.90
CA GLU A 170 -11.02 -17.77 -12.42
C GLU A 170 -10.27 -18.66 -11.42
N GLY A 171 -9.01 -18.32 -11.11
CA GLY A 171 -8.19 -19.02 -10.12
C GLY A 171 -8.54 -18.64 -8.68
N PRO A 172 -7.68 -19.00 -7.69
CA PRO A 172 -7.90 -18.66 -6.30
C PRO A 172 -8.14 -17.16 -6.09
N ASN A 173 -9.13 -16.80 -5.24
CA ASN A 173 -9.48 -15.41 -4.98
C ASN A 173 -9.51 -15.15 -3.48
N PHE A 174 -8.58 -14.32 -3.00
CA PHE A 174 -8.42 -14.01 -1.59
C PHE A 174 -8.17 -12.52 -1.34
N ASN A 175 -8.43 -12.11 -0.10
CA ASN A 175 -8.08 -10.81 0.42
C ASN A 175 -7.53 -10.94 1.83
N CYS A 176 -6.58 -10.08 2.21
CA CYS A 176 -6.17 -9.91 3.59
C CYS A 176 -6.28 -8.47 4.04
N LEU A 177 -6.66 -8.28 5.32
CA LEU A 177 -6.64 -7.00 6.00
C LEU A 177 -5.67 -7.10 7.17
N THR A 178 -4.44 -6.67 6.92
CA THR A 178 -3.37 -6.63 7.93
C THR A 178 -2.76 -5.23 8.00
N ALA A 179 -3.64 -4.22 7.97
CA ALA A 179 -3.29 -2.81 8.00
C ALA A 179 -2.16 -2.47 7.00
N CYS A 180 -1.07 -1.88 7.48
CA CYS A 180 0.05 -1.44 6.64
C CYS A 180 0.82 -2.58 5.96
N ALA A 181 0.71 -3.80 6.44
CA ALA A 181 1.38 -4.98 5.88
C ALA A 181 0.56 -5.68 4.78
N ALA A 182 -0.71 -5.28 4.57
CA ALA A 182 -1.67 -6.03 3.77
C ALA A 182 -1.17 -6.37 2.35
N SER A 183 -0.67 -5.41 1.59
CA SER A 183 -0.18 -5.71 0.23
C SER A 183 1.12 -6.52 0.22
N SER A 184 2.05 -6.29 1.15
CA SER A 184 3.25 -7.12 1.27
C SER A 184 2.89 -8.56 1.61
N GLN A 185 1.93 -8.76 2.52
CA GLN A 185 1.44 -10.07 2.88
C GLN A 185 0.69 -10.73 1.71
N ALA A 186 -0.19 -9.99 1.02
CA ALA A 186 -0.90 -10.51 -0.15
C ALA A 186 0.07 -10.99 -1.25
N ILE A 187 1.13 -10.23 -1.52
CA ILE A 187 2.17 -10.59 -2.49
C ILE A 187 2.92 -11.85 -2.03
N GLY A 188 3.28 -11.91 -0.75
CA GLY A 188 3.97 -13.08 -0.18
C GLY A 188 3.13 -14.35 -0.18
N GLU A 189 1.86 -14.27 0.19
CA GLU A 189 0.94 -15.40 0.16
C GLU A 189 0.65 -15.84 -1.29
N ALA A 190 0.47 -14.89 -2.21
CA ALA A 190 0.33 -15.20 -3.64
C ALA A 190 1.57 -15.90 -4.21
N LEU A 191 2.77 -15.47 -3.80
CA LEU A 191 4.02 -16.15 -4.13
C LEU A 191 4.02 -17.60 -3.62
N GLU A 192 3.62 -17.87 -2.38
CA GLU A 192 3.56 -19.22 -1.84
C GLU A 192 2.51 -20.07 -2.55
N MET A 193 1.34 -19.53 -2.92
CA MET A 193 0.34 -20.26 -3.69
C MET A 193 0.88 -20.72 -5.03
N ILE A 194 1.65 -19.89 -5.74
CA ILE A 194 2.28 -20.30 -7.00
C ILE A 194 3.39 -21.34 -6.72
N ARG A 195 4.17 -21.18 -5.67
CA ARG A 195 5.22 -22.13 -5.26
C ARG A 195 4.66 -23.53 -4.97
N HIS A 196 3.48 -23.59 -4.33
CA HIS A 196 2.78 -24.84 -4.03
C HIS A 196 2.07 -25.42 -5.24
N GLY A 197 1.87 -24.66 -6.30
CA GLY A 197 1.22 -25.12 -7.53
C GLY A 197 -0.30 -24.94 -7.54
N ASP A 198 -0.86 -24.14 -6.63
CA ASP A 198 -2.29 -23.84 -6.57
C ASP A 198 -2.70 -22.89 -7.71
N ALA A 199 -1.79 -22.06 -8.15
CA ALA A 199 -1.91 -21.17 -9.31
C ALA A 199 -0.62 -21.19 -10.14
N ASP A 200 -0.68 -20.70 -11.39
CA ASP A 200 0.49 -20.43 -12.21
C ASP A 200 0.78 -18.93 -12.31
N MET A 201 -0.25 -18.12 -12.07
CA MET A 201 -0.20 -16.66 -12.09
C MET A 201 -1.12 -16.08 -11.02
N MET A 202 -0.75 -14.94 -10.45
CA MET A 202 -1.59 -14.18 -9.53
C MET A 202 -1.54 -12.68 -9.85
N LEU A 203 -2.70 -12.04 -9.90
CA LEU A 203 -2.82 -10.60 -9.75
C LEU A 203 -2.78 -10.31 -8.25
N THR A 204 -1.80 -9.55 -7.80
CA THR A 204 -1.59 -9.28 -6.38
C THR A 204 -1.16 -7.83 -6.14
N GLY A 205 -1.12 -7.42 -4.91
CA GLY A 205 -0.78 -6.05 -4.52
C GLY A 205 -1.75 -5.51 -3.50
N GLY A 206 -2.09 -4.23 -3.61
CA GLY A 206 -3.03 -3.64 -2.67
C GLY A 206 -3.62 -2.32 -3.11
N SER A 207 -4.75 -1.98 -2.50
CA SER A 207 -5.46 -0.72 -2.73
C SER A 207 -6.06 -0.19 -1.44
N HIS A 208 -6.03 1.14 -1.27
CA HIS A 208 -6.57 1.76 -0.06
C HIS A 208 -6.97 3.22 -0.29
N SER A 209 -8.02 3.66 0.42
CA SER A 209 -8.40 5.06 0.55
C SER A 209 -9.18 5.26 1.85
N MET A 210 -8.64 6.05 2.77
CA MET A 210 -9.26 6.42 4.05
C MET A 210 -9.27 7.94 4.26
N ILE A 211 -9.13 8.73 3.19
CA ILE A 211 -9.18 10.19 3.26
C ILE A 211 -10.64 10.64 3.25
N HIS A 212 -11.33 10.34 4.33
CA HIS A 212 -12.71 10.76 4.62
C HIS A 212 -12.85 11.03 6.13
N PRO A 213 -13.93 11.72 6.58
CA PRO A 213 -14.02 12.15 7.97
C PRO A 213 -13.84 11.05 9.02
N PHE A 214 -14.41 9.85 8.82
CA PHE A 214 -14.23 8.74 9.75
C PHE A 214 -12.80 8.21 9.77
N GLY A 215 -12.18 8.01 8.60
CA GLY A 215 -10.80 7.52 8.51
C GLY A 215 -9.81 8.47 9.19
N VAL A 216 -9.89 9.76 8.86
CA VAL A 216 -9.02 10.77 9.49
C VAL A 216 -9.31 10.89 11.00
N SER A 217 -10.57 10.81 11.44
CA SER A 217 -10.92 10.81 12.87
C SER A 217 -10.33 9.59 13.58
N GLY A 218 -10.48 8.40 13.01
CA GLY A 218 -9.98 7.16 13.61
C GLY A 218 -8.48 7.21 13.83
N PHE A 219 -7.71 7.59 12.82
CA PHE A 219 -6.25 7.71 12.93
C PHE A 219 -5.81 8.88 13.84
N ASN A 220 -6.56 9.98 13.91
CA ASN A 220 -6.31 11.05 14.91
C ASN A 220 -6.56 10.55 16.35
N LEU A 221 -7.61 9.76 16.59
CA LEU A 221 -7.88 9.16 17.89
C LEU A 221 -6.80 8.19 18.34
N LEU A 222 -6.17 7.49 17.38
CA LEU A 222 -5.00 6.65 17.63
C LEU A 222 -3.71 7.46 17.86
N THR A 223 -3.77 8.79 17.75
CA THR A 223 -2.59 9.69 17.85
C THR A 223 -1.45 9.31 16.89
N ALA A 224 -1.80 8.71 15.76
CA ALA A 224 -0.84 8.19 14.81
C ALA A 224 -0.50 9.16 13.66
N LEU A 225 -1.41 10.12 13.36
CA LEU A 225 -1.21 11.12 12.32
C LEU A 225 -0.37 12.29 12.79
N SER A 226 0.46 12.81 11.89
CA SER A 226 1.13 14.09 12.08
C SER A 226 0.11 15.22 12.26
N THR A 227 0.39 16.10 13.21
CA THR A 227 -0.39 17.32 13.47
C THR A 227 0.41 18.58 13.17
N PHE A 228 1.43 18.47 12.33
CA PHE A 228 2.33 19.54 11.93
C PHE A 228 1.57 20.80 11.50
N LYS A 229 2.08 21.99 11.89
CA LYS A 229 1.40 23.27 11.64
C LYS A 229 2.14 24.17 10.65
N GLY A 230 2.99 23.59 9.84
CA GLY A 230 3.71 24.31 8.79
C GLY A 230 3.21 23.98 7.40
N ASP A 231 4.11 24.04 6.43
CA ASP A 231 3.86 23.59 5.05
C ASP A 231 3.56 22.08 5.03
N PRO A 232 2.38 21.65 4.57
CA PRO A 232 2.02 20.24 4.53
C PRO A 232 3.05 19.34 3.83
N THR A 233 3.75 19.84 2.83
CA THR A 233 4.77 19.08 2.10
C THR A 233 5.96 18.66 2.98
N LYS A 234 6.11 19.30 4.14
CA LYS A 234 7.15 19.04 5.13
C LYS A 234 6.68 18.23 6.34
N SER A 235 5.46 17.71 6.32
CA SER A 235 4.86 17.05 7.48
C SER A 235 5.31 15.60 7.67
N SER A 236 5.63 14.87 6.61
CA SER A 236 6.15 13.50 6.69
C SER A 236 7.68 13.54 6.73
N LYS A 237 8.28 13.09 7.85
CA LYS A 237 9.72 13.18 8.16
C LYS A 237 10.29 11.85 8.64
N PRO A 238 10.27 10.78 7.82
CA PRO A 238 10.80 9.50 8.26
C PRO A 238 12.24 9.60 8.76
N PHE A 239 12.51 8.99 9.92
CA PHE A 239 13.82 8.93 10.59
C PHE A 239 14.37 10.26 11.12
N ASP A 240 13.69 11.38 10.90
CA ASP A 240 14.08 12.69 11.47
C ASP A 240 13.74 12.77 12.96
N LEU A 241 14.54 13.47 13.74
CA LEU A 241 14.33 13.66 15.19
C LEU A 241 12.98 14.32 15.50
N ASN A 242 12.52 15.22 14.62
CA ASN A 242 11.29 16.00 14.80
C ASN A 242 10.06 15.38 14.11
N ARG A 243 10.10 14.07 13.80
CA ARG A 243 8.93 13.35 13.28
C ARG A 243 7.83 13.28 14.35
N ASP A 244 6.59 13.46 13.95
CA ASP A 244 5.44 13.55 14.88
C ASP A 244 4.25 12.65 14.51
N GLY A 245 4.41 11.78 13.52
CA GLY A 245 3.35 10.90 13.03
C GLY A 245 3.38 10.75 11.52
N PHE A 246 2.60 9.82 10.99
CA PHE A 246 2.53 9.64 9.55
C PHE A 246 1.51 10.58 8.88
N VAL A 247 1.63 10.76 7.58
CA VAL A 247 0.65 11.45 6.74
C VAL A 247 -0.17 10.42 6.00
N LEU A 248 -1.50 10.49 6.09
CA LEU A 248 -2.38 9.58 5.39
C LEU A 248 -2.29 9.80 3.86
N GLY A 249 -2.11 8.72 3.12
CA GLY A 249 -2.16 8.70 1.66
C GLY A 249 -3.18 7.68 1.16
N GLU A 250 -3.46 7.72 -0.14
CA GLU A 250 -4.34 6.78 -0.81
C GLU A 250 -3.71 6.28 -2.12
N GLY A 251 -4.18 5.15 -2.63
CA GLY A 251 -3.70 4.64 -3.91
C GLY A 251 -3.77 3.14 -4.06
N SER A 252 -3.15 2.66 -5.12
CA SER A 252 -3.03 1.26 -5.46
C SER A 252 -1.70 0.94 -6.12
N GLY A 253 -1.14 -0.23 -5.80
CA GLY A 253 -0.08 -0.88 -6.54
C GLY A 253 -0.49 -2.31 -6.86
N MET A 254 -0.43 -2.68 -8.13
CA MET A 254 -0.78 -4.02 -8.60
C MET A 254 0.38 -4.64 -9.36
N LEU A 255 0.56 -5.94 -9.15
CA LEU A 255 1.57 -6.75 -9.81
C LEU A 255 0.92 -8.01 -10.41
N VAL A 256 1.41 -8.42 -11.56
CA VAL A 256 1.24 -9.79 -12.03
C VAL A 256 2.51 -10.55 -11.67
N ILE A 257 2.36 -11.57 -10.82
CA ILE A 257 3.44 -12.51 -10.50
C ILE A 257 3.14 -13.86 -11.12
N GLU A 258 4.19 -14.56 -11.54
CA GLU A 258 4.05 -15.71 -12.40
C GLU A 258 5.18 -16.72 -12.17
N GLU A 259 4.91 -18.01 -12.34
CA GLU A 259 5.94 -19.05 -12.34
C GLU A 259 6.91 -18.82 -13.52
N LEU A 260 8.20 -18.91 -13.26
CA LEU A 260 9.26 -18.55 -14.22
C LEU A 260 9.17 -19.31 -15.56
N GLU A 261 8.99 -20.62 -15.53
CA GLU A 261 8.95 -21.42 -16.76
C GLU A 261 7.64 -21.19 -17.54
N HIS A 262 6.53 -20.91 -16.82
CA HIS A 262 5.29 -20.46 -17.43
C HIS A 262 5.49 -19.10 -18.14
N ALA A 263 6.11 -18.14 -17.47
CA ALA A 263 6.43 -16.83 -18.05
C ALA A 263 7.31 -16.94 -19.31
N LYS A 264 8.37 -17.73 -19.25
CA LYS A 264 9.25 -17.99 -20.40
C LYS A 264 8.51 -18.65 -21.57
N LYS A 265 7.68 -19.65 -21.29
CA LYS A 265 6.92 -20.38 -22.30
C LYS A 265 5.97 -19.48 -23.11
N ARG A 266 5.38 -18.47 -22.46
CA ARG A 266 4.52 -17.50 -23.14
C ARG A 266 5.27 -16.29 -23.72
N GLY A 267 6.60 -16.18 -23.49
CA GLY A 267 7.41 -15.05 -23.93
C GLY A 267 7.17 -13.76 -23.14
N ALA A 268 6.85 -13.87 -21.85
CA ALA A 268 6.61 -12.73 -21.00
C ALA A 268 7.87 -11.88 -20.80
N LYS A 269 7.69 -10.57 -20.71
CA LYS A 269 8.71 -9.68 -20.17
C LYS A 269 8.83 -9.93 -18.66
N ILE A 270 10.05 -10.09 -18.17
CA ILE A 270 10.34 -10.29 -16.76
C ILE A 270 10.99 -9.02 -16.23
N HIS A 271 10.37 -8.39 -15.24
CA HIS A 271 10.89 -7.19 -14.59
C HIS A 271 11.89 -7.52 -13.50
N ALA A 272 11.54 -8.47 -12.64
CA ALA A 272 12.35 -8.93 -11.52
C ALA A 272 11.94 -10.35 -11.09
N GLU A 273 12.76 -10.98 -10.27
CA GLU A 273 12.42 -12.21 -9.56
C GLU A 273 12.05 -11.88 -8.10
N LEU A 274 10.96 -12.44 -7.62
CA LEU A 274 10.54 -12.34 -6.24
C LEU A 274 11.06 -13.56 -5.48
N THR A 275 12.12 -13.38 -4.72
CA THR A 275 12.93 -14.49 -4.21
C THR A 275 12.55 -14.96 -2.82
N GLY A 276 12.05 -14.07 -1.94
CA GLY A 276 11.77 -14.41 -0.55
C GLY A 276 10.66 -13.60 0.08
N TYR A 277 10.05 -14.22 1.09
CA TYR A 277 8.98 -13.65 1.89
C TYR A 277 9.05 -14.17 3.33
N CYS A 278 8.64 -13.34 4.28
CA CYS A 278 8.39 -13.75 5.65
C CYS A 278 7.34 -12.85 6.28
N SER A 279 6.50 -13.44 7.11
CA SER A 279 5.52 -12.73 7.93
C SER A 279 5.68 -13.16 9.39
N THR A 280 5.57 -12.20 10.31
CA THR A 280 5.68 -12.43 11.76
C THR A 280 4.68 -11.56 12.50
N ALA A 281 4.46 -11.84 13.78
CA ALA A 281 3.65 -11.02 14.67
C ALA A 281 4.44 -10.69 15.93
N ASP A 282 4.35 -9.45 16.40
CA ASP A 282 5.01 -9.03 17.65
C ASP A 282 4.37 -9.65 18.90
N ALA A 283 3.07 -9.98 18.85
CA ALA A 283 2.31 -10.51 20.00
C ALA A 283 2.52 -9.67 21.27
N PHE A 284 2.58 -8.35 21.14
CA PHE A 284 2.92 -7.41 22.20
C PHE A 284 1.73 -6.48 22.54
N ARG A 285 1.38 -5.57 21.65
CA ARG A 285 0.25 -4.65 21.77
C ARG A 285 -0.51 -4.57 20.47
N VAL A 286 -1.75 -4.07 20.52
CA VAL A 286 -2.60 -3.94 19.32
C VAL A 286 -2.01 -2.95 18.32
N THR A 287 -1.42 -1.85 18.79
CA THR A 287 -0.97 -0.72 17.95
C THR A 287 0.53 -0.45 17.99
N ASP A 288 1.27 -1.05 18.94
CA ASP A 288 2.70 -0.77 19.13
C ASP A 288 3.57 -1.95 18.76
N SER A 289 4.71 -1.69 18.13
CA SER A 289 5.77 -2.67 17.95
C SER A 289 6.46 -3.04 19.27
N HIS A 290 6.95 -4.27 19.34
CA HIS A 290 7.77 -4.70 20.48
C HIS A 290 9.04 -3.82 20.57
N PRO A 291 9.37 -3.24 21.73
CA PRO A 291 10.46 -2.27 21.85
C PRO A 291 11.84 -2.83 21.47
N GLU A 292 12.04 -4.14 21.58
CA GLU A 292 13.26 -4.84 21.14
C GLU A 292 13.22 -5.26 19.66
N GLY A 293 12.15 -4.91 18.90
CA GLY A 293 12.02 -5.18 17.48
C GLY A 293 11.96 -6.67 17.11
N ARG A 294 11.49 -7.55 18.00
CA ARG A 294 11.53 -9.01 17.80
C ARG A 294 10.87 -9.45 16.50
N GLY A 295 9.67 -8.95 16.21
CA GLY A 295 8.94 -9.27 15.00
C GLY A 295 9.66 -8.75 13.75
N ALA A 296 10.11 -7.50 13.76
CA ALA A 296 10.86 -6.91 12.65
C ALA A 296 12.16 -7.67 12.36
N ILE A 297 12.95 -7.99 13.41
CA ILE A 297 14.19 -8.79 13.30
C ILE A 297 13.89 -10.15 12.68
N ALA A 298 12.89 -10.87 13.21
CA ALA A 298 12.53 -12.19 12.72
C ALA A 298 12.01 -12.16 11.29
N CYS A 299 11.21 -11.14 10.92
CA CYS A 299 10.67 -10.96 9.58
C CYS A 299 11.79 -10.69 8.56
N ILE A 300 12.67 -9.74 8.82
CA ILE A 300 13.80 -9.41 7.93
C ILE A 300 14.71 -10.63 7.76
N ALA A 301 15.13 -11.26 8.86
CA ALA A 301 15.99 -12.44 8.81
C ALA A 301 15.32 -13.62 8.10
N GLY A 302 14.01 -13.82 8.33
CA GLY A 302 13.21 -14.85 7.68
C GLY A 302 13.11 -14.66 6.17
N ALA A 303 12.85 -13.45 5.71
CA ALA A 303 12.77 -13.12 4.29
C ALA A 303 14.11 -13.31 3.57
N ILE A 304 15.23 -12.89 4.18
CA ILE A 304 16.59 -13.13 3.66
C ILE A 304 16.87 -14.63 3.58
N LYS A 305 16.55 -15.37 4.64
CA LYS A 305 16.73 -16.84 4.64
C LYS A 305 15.89 -17.51 3.55
N ASP A 306 14.64 -17.10 3.38
CA ASP A 306 13.73 -17.66 2.38
C ASP A 306 14.20 -17.36 0.96
N SER A 307 14.76 -16.18 0.71
CA SER A 307 15.29 -15.77 -0.59
C SER A 307 16.54 -16.56 -1.00
N GLY A 308 17.32 -17.03 -0.06
CA GLY A 308 18.62 -17.65 -0.29
C GLY A 308 19.72 -16.70 -0.75
N VAL A 309 19.46 -15.37 -0.77
CA VAL A 309 20.50 -14.37 -1.08
C VAL A 309 21.36 -14.06 0.14
N SER A 310 22.59 -13.63 -0.11
CA SER A 310 23.46 -13.13 0.96
C SER A 310 23.07 -11.70 1.35
N ILE A 311 23.25 -11.35 2.61
CA ILE A 311 23.12 -9.95 3.06
C ILE A 311 24.05 -9.02 2.27
N GLU A 312 25.18 -9.51 1.84
CA GLU A 312 26.16 -8.75 1.03
C GLU A 312 25.63 -8.36 -0.35
N ASP A 313 24.67 -9.12 -0.88
CA ASP A 313 24.04 -8.88 -2.18
C ASP A 313 22.86 -7.90 -2.10
N ILE A 314 22.46 -7.47 -0.89
CA ILE A 314 21.36 -6.53 -0.71
C ILE A 314 21.90 -5.10 -0.89
N GLY A 315 21.54 -4.48 -2.01
CA GLY A 315 22.00 -3.15 -2.40
C GLY A 315 21.13 -2.00 -1.92
N TYR A 316 19.85 -2.25 -1.52
CA TYR A 316 18.92 -1.20 -1.13
C TYR A 316 17.80 -1.75 -0.24
N ILE A 317 17.34 -0.93 0.70
CA ILE A 317 16.17 -1.19 1.54
C ILE A 317 15.16 -0.07 1.33
N ASN A 318 13.99 -0.39 0.78
CA ASN A 318 12.85 0.50 0.83
C ASN A 318 12.13 0.25 2.16
N ALA A 319 12.28 1.19 3.08
CA ALA A 319 11.84 1.02 4.45
C ALA A 319 10.35 1.30 4.64
N HIS A 320 9.78 0.74 5.69
CA HIS A 320 8.45 1.14 6.14
C HIS A 320 8.43 2.62 6.52
N GLY A 321 9.36 3.10 7.36
CA GLY A 321 9.67 4.51 7.56
C GLY A 321 8.45 5.42 7.59
N THR A 322 7.61 5.29 8.62
CA THR A 322 6.31 5.97 8.68
C THR A 322 6.35 7.40 9.19
N SER A 323 7.50 7.89 9.63
CA SER A 323 7.60 9.16 10.34
C SER A 323 6.97 9.13 11.75
N THR A 324 6.84 7.95 12.35
CA THR A 324 6.40 7.78 13.74
C THR A 324 7.60 7.52 14.65
N GLN A 325 7.50 7.97 15.91
CA GLN A 325 8.59 7.83 16.88
C GLN A 325 8.95 6.37 17.12
N VAL A 326 7.96 5.49 17.21
CA VAL A 326 8.16 4.08 17.56
C VAL A 326 8.65 3.27 16.36
N ASN A 327 7.94 3.36 15.22
CA ASN A 327 8.27 2.53 14.04
C ASN A 327 9.69 2.76 13.55
N ASP A 328 10.06 4.02 13.31
CA ASP A 328 11.32 4.35 12.64
C ASP A 328 12.54 3.91 13.46
N ARG A 329 12.45 4.03 14.79
CA ARG A 329 13.45 3.52 15.73
C ARG A 329 13.52 1.99 15.72
N VAL A 330 12.36 1.31 15.81
CA VAL A 330 12.30 -0.16 15.86
C VAL A 330 12.76 -0.77 14.55
N GLU A 331 12.42 -0.18 13.42
CA GLU A 331 12.86 -0.62 12.09
C GLU A 331 14.38 -0.45 11.93
N THR A 332 14.93 0.71 12.33
CA THR A 332 16.39 0.93 12.39
C THR A 332 17.08 -0.11 13.23
N LEU A 333 16.56 -0.40 14.43
CA LEU A 333 17.09 -1.46 15.29
C LEU A 333 17.05 -2.83 14.60
N GLY A 334 15.94 -3.16 13.95
CA GLY A 334 15.76 -4.42 13.21
C GLY A 334 16.79 -4.59 12.10
N ILE A 335 16.97 -3.56 11.28
CA ILE A 335 17.98 -3.55 10.20
C ILE A 335 19.38 -3.74 10.79
N LYS A 336 19.74 -2.97 11.82
CA LYS A 336 21.07 -3.06 12.47
C LYS A 336 21.33 -4.47 13.07
N LYS A 337 20.32 -5.07 13.68
CA LYS A 337 20.45 -6.41 14.29
C LYS A 337 20.66 -7.52 13.27
N VAL A 338 20.03 -7.41 12.10
CA VAL A 338 20.12 -8.43 11.05
C VAL A 338 21.34 -8.22 10.16
N PHE A 339 21.64 -6.97 9.77
CA PHE A 339 22.72 -6.65 8.84
C PHE A 339 24.08 -6.44 9.51
N GLY A 340 24.13 -6.28 10.84
CA GLY A 340 25.40 -5.95 11.53
C GLY A 340 26.05 -4.69 10.95
N ASP A 341 27.37 -4.73 10.72
CA ASP A 341 28.12 -3.60 10.16
C ASP A 341 27.70 -3.25 8.72
N ARG A 342 27.07 -4.19 8.00
CA ARG A 342 26.53 -3.96 6.66
C ARG A 342 25.39 -2.95 6.66
N ALA A 343 24.63 -2.82 7.76
CA ALA A 343 23.54 -1.86 7.89
C ALA A 343 23.97 -0.42 7.58
N TYR A 344 25.18 -0.04 7.96
CA TYR A 344 25.73 1.31 7.71
C TYR A 344 26.20 1.54 6.27
N LYS A 345 26.23 0.49 5.45
CA LYS A 345 26.67 0.54 4.05
C LYS A 345 25.54 0.30 3.07
N THR A 346 24.40 -0.19 3.55
CA THR A 346 23.22 -0.47 2.73
C THR A 346 22.31 0.77 2.76
N PRO A 347 22.08 1.44 1.61
CA PRO A 347 21.21 2.59 1.55
C PRO A 347 19.77 2.21 1.93
N VAL A 348 19.12 3.08 2.70
CA VAL A 348 17.74 2.93 3.13
C VAL A 348 16.96 4.17 2.69
N SER A 349 15.73 4.06 2.22
CA SER A 349 14.88 5.24 2.09
C SER A 349 13.39 4.93 2.31
N SER A 350 12.63 5.96 2.70
CA SER A 350 11.18 5.89 2.80
C SER A 350 10.53 6.87 1.83
N ILE A 351 9.81 6.34 0.87
CA ILE A 351 9.04 7.12 -0.10
C ILE A 351 7.78 7.75 0.53
N LYS A 352 7.41 7.34 1.75
CA LYS A 352 6.29 7.95 2.50
C LYS A 352 6.54 9.42 2.86
N SER A 353 7.79 9.87 2.85
CA SER A 353 8.13 11.28 2.97
C SER A 353 7.50 12.15 1.88
N MET A 354 7.23 11.57 0.72
CA MET A 354 6.73 12.26 -0.47
C MET A 354 5.27 11.94 -0.80
N MET A 355 4.86 10.66 -0.65
CA MET A 355 3.50 10.23 -1.05
C MET A 355 2.57 9.92 0.13
N GLY A 356 3.03 10.14 1.38
CA GLY A 356 2.28 9.72 2.56
C GLY A 356 2.25 8.20 2.70
N HIS A 357 1.50 7.73 3.69
CA HIS A 357 1.32 6.32 3.98
C HIS A 357 0.06 5.78 3.29
N LEU A 358 0.23 4.94 2.28
CA LEU A 358 -0.88 4.36 1.51
C LEU A 358 -1.53 3.16 2.22
N ILE A 359 -1.25 2.95 3.50
CA ILE A 359 -1.76 1.88 4.36
C ILE A 359 -1.70 0.52 3.64
N ALA A 360 -2.85 -0.09 3.29
CA ALA A 360 -2.89 -1.41 2.68
C ALA A 360 -2.20 -1.51 1.31
N ALA A 361 -2.04 -0.40 0.59
CA ALA A 361 -1.37 -0.36 -0.70
C ALA A 361 0.15 -0.12 -0.60
N ALA A 362 0.67 0.26 0.58
CA ALA A 362 2.04 0.76 0.73
C ALA A 362 3.09 -0.22 0.23
N GLY A 363 3.08 -1.47 0.69
CA GLY A 363 4.10 -2.46 0.34
C GLY A 363 4.16 -2.79 -1.15
N ALA A 364 3.03 -2.80 -1.85
CA ALA A 364 3.01 -3.02 -3.30
C ALA A 364 3.68 -1.88 -4.07
N VAL A 365 3.37 -0.63 -3.72
CA VAL A 365 3.99 0.55 -4.34
C VAL A 365 5.49 0.64 -4.00
N GLU A 366 5.87 0.26 -2.80
CA GLU A 366 7.27 0.18 -2.35
C GLU A 366 8.04 -0.91 -3.12
N LEU A 367 7.45 -2.09 -3.34
CA LEU A 367 8.05 -3.14 -4.16
C LEU A 367 8.22 -2.68 -5.62
N ILE A 368 7.20 -2.05 -6.23
CA ILE A 368 7.29 -1.49 -7.58
C ILE A 368 8.41 -0.42 -7.63
N THR A 369 8.54 0.40 -6.60
CA THR A 369 9.64 1.37 -6.48
C THR A 369 11.01 0.68 -6.42
N CYS A 370 11.15 -0.45 -5.70
CA CYS A 370 12.38 -1.25 -5.70
C CYS A 370 12.73 -1.80 -7.09
N VAL A 371 11.73 -2.30 -7.83
CA VAL A 371 11.95 -2.79 -9.20
C VAL A 371 12.42 -1.68 -10.12
N GLU A 372 11.82 -0.48 -10.02
CA GLU A 372 12.25 0.69 -10.79
C GLU A 372 13.64 1.19 -10.38
N ALA A 373 13.98 1.15 -9.10
CA ALA A 373 15.30 1.49 -8.60
C ALA A 373 16.38 0.53 -9.16
N MET A 374 16.12 -0.78 -9.15
CA MET A 374 17.02 -1.76 -9.78
C MET A 374 17.16 -1.53 -11.28
N ARG A 375 16.05 -1.25 -11.98
CA ARG A 375 16.04 -1.04 -13.43
C ARG A 375 16.81 0.22 -13.86
N THR A 376 16.71 1.30 -13.06
CA THR A 376 17.28 2.61 -13.41
C THR A 376 18.64 2.86 -12.78
N GLY A 377 18.99 2.15 -11.71
CA GLY A 377 20.17 2.44 -10.90
C GLY A 377 20.06 3.74 -10.09
N ILE A 378 18.82 4.23 -9.84
CA ILE A 378 18.58 5.46 -9.09
C ILE A 378 17.72 5.16 -7.87
N LEU A 379 18.19 5.48 -6.69
CA LEU A 379 17.45 5.32 -5.44
C LEU A 379 16.69 6.62 -5.10
N PRO A 380 15.39 6.55 -4.80
CA PRO A 380 14.62 7.71 -4.36
C PRO A 380 15.05 8.16 -2.95
N PRO A 381 14.93 9.45 -2.63
CA PRO A 381 15.33 9.98 -1.32
C PRO A 381 14.28 9.76 -0.25
N THR A 382 14.70 9.89 1.01
CA THR A 382 13.84 10.30 2.12
C THR A 382 13.88 11.82 2.20
N THR A 383 12.81 12.49 1.81
CA THR A 383 12.73 13.97 1.91
C THR A 383 12.39 14.41 3.33
N ASN A 384 12.60 15.69 3.63
CA ASN A 384 12.33 16.29 4.95
C ASN A 384 13.22 15.76 6.10
N TYR A 385 14.34 15.11 5.78
CA TYR A 385 15.34 14.71 6.76
C TYR A 385 16.26 15.90 7.03
N GLU A 386 15.99 16.62 8.12
CA GLU A 386 16.67 17.89 8.48
C GLU A 386 17.51 17.74 9.75
N THR A 387 17.01 17.00 10.74
CA THR A 387 17.65 16.82 12.04
C THR A 387 17.90 15.33 12.29
N PRO A 388 19.17 14.88 12.27
CA PRO A 388 19.50 13.50 12.57
C PRO A 388 19.02 13.05 13.95
N ASP A 389 18.39 11.87 14.01
CA ASP A 389 18.02 11.21 15.26
C ASP A 389 19.11 10.21 15.63
N PRO A 390 19.73 10.29 16.84
CA PRO A 390 20.76 9.34 17.28
C PRO A 390 20.29 7.87 17.34
N GLU A 391 18.98 7.62 17.46
CA GLU A 391 18.41 6.28 17.42
C GLU A 391 18.16 5.78 15.99
N CYS A 392 18.19 6.69 15.00
CA CYS A 392 18.02 6.43 13.58
C CYS A 392 19.27 6.90 12.82
N ASP A 393 20.37 6.13 12.90
CA ASP A 393 21.73 6.52 12.50
C ASP A 393 22.23 5.82 11.22
N LEU A 394 21.33 5.31 10.37
CA LEU A 394 21.67 4.70 9.08
C LEU A 394 21.73 5.72 7.94
N ASP A 395 22.10 5.27 6.74
CA ASP A 395 22.09 6.09 5.53
C ASP A 395 20.68 6.10 4.90
N TYR A 396 19.87 7.11 5.23
CA TYR A 396 18.49 7.23 4.76
C TYR A 396 18.34 7.95 3.41
N ILE A 397 19.38 8.11 2.63
CA ILE A 397 19.39 8.84 1.35
C ILE A 397 18.71 10.22 1.51
N PRO A 398 19.28 11.13 2.31
CA PRO A 398 18.62 12.36 2.72
C PRO A 398 18.37 13.32 1.55
N ASN A 399 17.11 13.71 1.35
CA ASN A 399 16.61 14.80 0.53
C ASN A 399 16.90 14.79 -0.98
N LYS A 400 17.83 13.99 -1.47
CA LYS A 400 18.19 13.92 -2.91
C LYS A 400 18.36 12.48 -3.36
N ALA A 401 17.78 12.16 -4.51
CA ALA A 401 18.02 10.88 -5.16
C ALA A 401 19.50 10.66 -5.44
N ARG A 402 19.91 9.40 -5.46
CA ARG A 402 21.30 9.01 -5.62
C ARG A 402 21.43 7.87 -6.63
N GLU A 403 22.40 7.98 -7.54
CA GLU A 403 22.80 6.85 -8.36
C GLU A 403 23.44 5.78 -7.48
N HIS A 404 23.00 4.55 -7.66
CA HIS A 404 23.51 3.40 -6.94
C HIS A 404 23.22 2.13 -7.73
N LYS A 405 24.17 1.22 -7.80
CA LYS A 405 23.92 -0.10 -8.36
C LYS A 405 23.27 -0.97 -7.28
N ALA A 406 21.95 -1.04 -7.32
CA ALA A 406 21.16 -1.86 -6.41
C ALA A 406 21.18 -3.35 -6.81
#